data_eb54c012c141688788dfb0ddb200c84a
#
_entry.id   eb54c012c141688788dfb0ddb200c84a
#
_cell.length_a   1.000
_cell.length_b   1.000
_cell.length_c   1.000
_cell.angle_alpha   90.00
_cell.angle_beta   90.00
_cell.angle_gamma   90.00
#
_symmetry.space_group_name_H-M   'P 1'
#
loop_
_entity.id
_entity.type
_entity.pdbx_description
1 polymer ?
#
loop_
_entity_poly.entity_id
_entity_poly.type
_entity_poly.pdbx_seq_one_letter_code
_entity_poly.pdbx_strand_id
1 'polypeptide(L)'
;MKKVNKNNTAIDISTVGSRIKKLRTDLEMSQEELGWALNMEGKSVIYGYESNRRGISGDILINLAKVLHTTPEYIMYGTTFLEEDCYTSSVISLMKKMKTVNARKVALEHIKLVAMMEE
;
A
#
# COMPACT_ATOMS: atom_id res chain seq x y z
N MET A 1 22.50 -19.19 0.22
CA MET A 1 22.35 -18.59 0.03
C MET A 1 22.25 -18.29 -0.12
N LYS A 2 22.07 -17.98 -0.23
CA LYS A 2 21.83 -17.35 -0.45
C LYS A 2 21.47 -16.73 -0.84
N LYS A 3 21.20 -16.82 -1.24
CA LYS A 3 20.83 -16.02 -1.76
C LYS A 3 20.24 -15.31 -1.35
N VAL A 4 19.86 -15.37 -0.93
CA VAL A 4 19.23 -14.51 -0.59
C VAL A 4 19.74 -13.55 -0.27
N ASN A 5 20.43 -13.39 0.05
CA ASN A 5 20.83 -12.46 0.35
C ASN A 5 21.21 -11.67 -0.37
N LYS A 6 21.48 -12.02 -1.13
CA LYS A 6 21.61 -11.11 -1.91
C LYS A 6 20.55 -10.44 -1.93
N ASN A 7 19.87 -10.93 -1.52
CA ASN A 7 18.84 -10.43 -1.42
C ASN A 7 18.60 -9.48 -0.56
N ASN A 8 19.32 -9.32 0.16
CA ASN A 8 19.25 -8.16 0.89
C ASN A 8 19.53 -6.98 0.12
N THR A 9 19.72 -7.13 -1.15
CA THR A 9 19.71 -6.01 -2.00
C THR A 9 18.39 -5.38 -1.94
N ALA A 10 18.31 -4.12 -2.00
CA ALA A 10 17.07 -3.39 -1.99
C ALA A 10 16.19 -3.90 -3.12
N ILE A 11 14.97 -4.25 -2.80
CA ILE A 11 14.01 -4.67 -3.80
C ILE A 11 13.59 -3.44 -4.57
N ASP A 12 13.61 -3.55 -5.89
CA ASP A 12 13.20 -2.44 -6.75
C ASP A 12 11.71 -2.21 -6.61
N ILE A 13 11.34 -1.01 -6.19
CA ILE A 13 9.94 -0.60 -6.15
C ILE A 13 9.78 0.75 -6.84
N SER A 14 10.61 1.00 -7.83
CA SER A 14 10.64 2.29 -8.49
C SER A 14 9.56 2.46 -9.55
N THR A 15 8.92 1.39 -9.99
CA THR A 15 7.88 1.47 -11.01
C THR A 15 6.57 0.92 -10.47
N VAL A 16 5.48 1.26 -11.15
CA VAL A 16 4.16 0.74 -10.80
C VAL A 16 4.20 -0.79 -10.81
N GLY A 17 4.75 -1.37 -11.86
CA GLY A 17 4.79 -2.82 -11.98
C GLY A 17 5.61 -3.49 -10.92
N SER A 18 6.74 -2.90 -10.56
CA SER A 18 7.59 -3.50 -9.53
C SER A 18 6.92 -3.44 -8.16
N ARG A 19 6.16 -2.39 -7.90
CA ARG A 19 5.42 -2.29 -6.64
C ARG A 19 4.31 -3.33 -6.56
N ILE A 20 3.60 -3.55 -7.67
CA ILE A 20 2.58 -4.58 -7.74
C ILE A 20 3.21 -5.95 -7.48
N LYS A 21 4.32 -6.23 -8.13
CA LYS A 21 4.99 -7.50 -7.97
C LYS A 21 5.43 -7.73 -6.52
N LYS A 22 6.00 -6.70 -5.90
CA LYS A 22 6.42 -6.85 -4.51
C LYS A 22 5.24 -7.11 -3.59
N LEU A 23 4.18 -6.34 -3.73
CA LEU A 23 2.99 -6.54 -2.90
C LEU A 23 2.41 -7.94 -3.09
N ARG A 24 2.35 -8.40 -4.33
CA ARG A 24 1.83 -9.72 -4.64
C ARG A 24 2.68 -10.81 -4.01
N THR A 25 4.00 -10.71 -4.17
CA THR A 25 4.88 -11.75 -3.63
C THR A 25 4.91 -11.73 -2.10
N ASP A 26 4.77 -10.55 -1.49
CA ASP A 26 4.68 -10.45 -0.03
C ASP A 26 3.43 -11.18 0.49
N LEU A 27 2.37 -11.22 -0.30
CA LEU A 27 1.16 -11.94 0.06
C LEU A 27 1.19 -13.40 -0.40
N GLU A 28 2.31 -13.82 -0.95
CA GLU A 28 2.52 -15.19 -1.41
C GLU A 28 1.50 -15.61 -2.48
N MET A 29 1.15 -14.67 -3.34
CA MET A 29 0.23 -14.93 -4.44
C MET A 29 1.00 -15.12 -5.73
N SER A 30 0.53 -16.05 -6.56
CA SER A 30 1.05 -16.15 -7.91
C SER A 30 0.40 -15.08 -8.80
N GLN A 31 0.97 -14.85 -9.97
CA GLN A 31 0.35 -13.96 -10.95
C GLN A 31 -1.04 -14.45 -11.34
N GLU A 32 -1.19 -15.75 -11.47
CA GLU A 32 -2.46 -16.34 -11.81
C GLU A 32 -3.50 -16.12 -10.72
N GLU A 33 -3.08 -16.31 -9.46
CA GLU A 33 -3.98 -16.06 -8.33
C GLU A 33 -4.43 -14.62 -8.25
N LEU A 34 -3.52 -13.70 -8.48
CA LEU A 34 -3.90 -12.29 -8.50
C LEU A 34 -4.87 -12.01 -9.64
N GLY A 35 -4.61 -12.58 -10.80
CA GLY A 35 -5.54 -12.43 -11.93
C GLY A 35 -6.93 -12.92 -11.59
N TRP A 36 -7.03 -14.08 -10.96
CA TRP A 36 -8.33 -14.60 -10.54
C TRP A 36 -9.02 -13.69 -9.54
N ALA A 37 -8.26 -13.16 -8.58
CA ALA A 37 -8.84 -12.27 -7.58
C ALA A 37 -9.41 -11.00 -8.20
N LEU A 38 -8.91 -10.62 -9.36
CA LEU A 38 -9.39 -9.46 -10.10
C LEU A 38 -10.39 -9.84 -11.19
N ASN A 39 -10.82 -11.10 -11.21
CA ASN A 39 -11.75 -11.61 -12.22
C ASN A 39 -11.18 -11.51 -13.63
N MET A 40 -9.90 -11.78 -13.77
CA MET A 40 -9.23 -11.77 -15.05
C MET A 40 -8.90 -13.18 -15.48
N GLU A 41 -8.60 -13.34 -16.76
CA GLU A 41 -8.50 -14.68 -17.33
C GLU A 41 -7.16 -15.33 -17.14
N GLY A 42 -6.24 -14.78 -16.46
CA GLY A 42 -4.99 -15.48 -16.29
C GLY A 42 -3.86 -14.54 -15.99
N LYS A 43 -2.68 -15.12 -16.02
CA LYS A 43 -1.51 -14.40 -15.53
C LYS A 43 -0.94 -13.39 -16.51
N SER A 44 -1.32 -13.49 -17.79
CA SER A 44 -0.69 -12.62 -18.78
C SER A 44 -0.99 -11.15 -18.56
N VAL A 45 -2.19 -10.82 -18.08
CA VAL A 45 -2.54 -9.44 -17.78
C VAL A 45 -1.69 -8.93 -16.62
N ILE A 46 -1.55 -9.75 -15.59
CA ILE A 46 -0.75 -9.36 -14.42
C ILE A 46 0.72 -9.21 -14.84
N TYR A 47 1.21 -10.13 -15.65
CA TYR A 47 2.57 -9.98 -16.18
C TYR A 47 2.74 -8.65 -16.91
N GLY A 48 1.74 -8.27 -17.71
CA GLY A 48 1.78 -7.00 -18.42
C GLY A 48 1.87 -5.81 -17.47
N TYR A 49 1.11 -5.83 -16.39
CA TYR A 49 1.17 -4.77 -15.38
C TYR A 49 2.54 -4.76 -14.69
N GLU A 50 3.02 -5.92 -14.28
CA GLU A 50 4.28 -6.00 -13.53
C GLU A 50 5.49 -5.66 -14.37
N SER A 51 5.40 -5.87 -15.67
CA SER A 51 6.49 -5.52 -16.57
C SER A 51 6.36 -4.09 -17.13
N ASN A 52 5.35 -3.34 -16.69
CA ASN A 52 5.10 -1.97 -17.12
C ASN A 52 4.79 -1.86 -18.62
N ARG A 53 4.27 -2.91 -19.20
CA ARG A 53 3.90 -2.91 -20.60
C ARG A 53 2.44 -2.59 -20.82
N ARG A 54 1.67 -2.58 -19.76
CA ARG A 54 0.24 -2.43 -19.86
C ARG A 54 -0.21 -1.37 -18.88
N GLY A 55 -1.06 -0.45 -19.34
CA GLY A 55 -1.66 0.54 -18.47
C GLY A 55 -2.75 -0.06 -17.60
N ILE A 56 -3.05 0.58 -16.51
CA ILE A 56 -4.04 0.12 -15.54
C ILE A 56 -5.16 1.14 -15.49
N SER A 57 -6.38 0.70 -15.74
CA SER A 57 -7.53 1.61 -15.63
C SER A 57 -7.81 1.92 -14.17
N GLY A 58 -8.53 3.01 -13.93
CA GLY A 58 -8.86 3.39 -12.56
C GLY A 58 -9.63 2.33 -11.80
N ASP A 59 -10.58 1.68 -12.47
CA ASP A 59 -11.36 0.62 -11.81
C ASP A 59 -10.48 -0.55 -11.39
N ILE A 60 -9.58 -0.95 -12.26
CA ILE A 60 -8.67 -2.05 -11.96
C ILE A 60 -7.72 -1.64 -10.85
N LEU A 61 -7.24 -0.40 -10.89
CA LEU A 61 -6.34 0.10 -9.86
C LEU A 61 -6.97 0.05 -8.48
N ILE A 62 -8.24 0.45 -8.38
CA ILE A 62 -8.94 0.41 -7.10
C ILE A 62 -9.09 -1.02 -6.61
N ASN A 63 -9.48 -1.93 -7.48
CA ASN A 63 -9.63 -3.33 -7.10
C ASN A 63 -8.29 -3.96 -6.74
N LEU A 64 -7.26 -3.62 -7.49
CA LEU A 64 -5.91 -4.10 -7.24
C LEU A 64 -5.43 -3.67 -5.87
N ALA A 65 -5.67 -2.41 -5.51
CA ALA A 65 -5.28 -1.92 -4.19
C ALA A 65 -5.99 -2.69 -3.08
N LYS A 66 -7.27 -2.99 -3.26
CA LYS A 66 -8.01 -3.76 -2.27
C LYS A 66 -7.46 -5.17 -2.11
N VAL A 67 -7.21 -5.85 -3.21
CA VAL A 67 -6.69 -7.21 -3.16
C VAL A 67 -5.30 -7.24 -2.54
N LEU A 68 -4.47 -6.25 -2.84
CA LEU A 68 -3.10 -6.21 -2.37
C LEU A 68 -2.96 -5.51 -1.01
N HIS A 69 -4.07 -5.11 -0.41
CA HIS A 69 -4.09 -4.50 0.93
C HIS A 69 -3.27 -3.21 0.99
N THR A 70 -3.42 -2.38 -0.02
CA THR A 70 -2.68 -1.14 -0.11
C THR A 70 -3.61 -0.04 -0.63
N THR A 71 -3.04 1.08 -1.05
CA THR A 71 -3.81 2.18 -1.61
C THR A 71 -3.45 2.39 -3.07
N PRO A 72 -4.37 2.95 -3.86
CA PRO A 72 -4.04 3.29 -5.25
C PRO A 72 -2.86 4.24 -5.34
N GLU A 73 -2.74 5.16 -4.38
CA GLU A 73 -1.64 6.12 -4.37
C GLU A 73 -0.29 5.43 -4.25
N TYR A 74 -0.20 4.43 -3.37
CA TYR A 74 1.06 3.71 -3.24
C TYR A 74 1.41 2.99 -4.53
N ILE A 75 0.45 2.33 -5.16
CA ILE A 75 0.71 1.62 -6.39
C ILE A 75 1.21 2.57 -7.46
N MET A 76 0.56 3.72 -7.62
CA MET A 76 0.87 4.64 -8.69
C MET A 76 2.12 5.47 -8.44
N TYR A 77 2.34 5.89 -7.22
CA TYR A 77 3.38 6.88 -6.94
C TYR A 77 4.47 6.39 -6.00
N GLY A 78 4.25 5.27 -5.34
CA GLY A 78 5.24 4.71 -4.43
C GLY A 78 5.27 5.37 -3.07
N THR A 79 4.32 6.24 -2.79
CA THR A 79 4.25 6.91 -1.49
C THR A 79 2.85 6.76 -0.95
N THR A 80 2.74 6.75 0.36
CA THR A 80 1.44 6.86 0.97
C THR A 80 1.11 8.33 1.07
N PHE A 81 -0.15 8.61 1.26
CA PHE A 81 -0.59 9.99 1.40
C PHE A 81 0.14 10.67 2.56
N LEU A 82 0.43 9.91 3.61
CA LEU A 82 1.20 10.40 4.73
C LEU A 82 2.53 9.67 4.73
N GLU A 83 3.62 10.45 4.79
CA GLU A 83 4.89 9.85 5.07
C GLU A 83 4.93 9.58 6.54
N GLU A 84 4.72 8.34 6.90
CA GLU A 84 4.51 8.03 8.28
C GLU A 84 5.76 7.56 8.95
N ASP A 85 6.14 8.24 10.02
CA ASP A 85 7.07 7.66 10.96
C ASP A 85 6.24 6.80 11.92
N CYS A 86 6.90 6.19 12.90
CA CYS A 86 6.23 5.27 13.81
C CYS A 86 5.23 6.00 14.71
N TYR A 87 5.45 7.27 14.97
CA TYR A 87 4.53 8.03 15.84
C TYR A 87 3.25 8.36 15.09
N THR A 88 3.38 8.80 13.86
CA THR A 88 2.21 9.11 13.04
C THR A 88 1.36 7.87 12.82
N SER A 89 1.99 6.74 12.50
CA SER A 89 1.28 5.49 12.31
C SER A 89 0.52 5.08 13.57
N SER A 90 1.14 5.26 14.73
CA SER A 90 0.49 4.92 15.99
C SER A 90 -0.71 5.80 16.25
N VAL A 91 -0.60 7.09 15.96
CA VAL A 91 -1.73 8.01 16.13
C VAL A 91 -2.89 7.60 15.25
N ILE A 92 -2.62 7.30 14.00
CA ILE A 92 -3.66 6.87 13.06
C ILE A 92 -4.34 5.61 13.56
N SER A 93 -3.56 4.63 14.00
CA SER A 93 -4.11 3.38 14.53
C SER A 93 -5.02 3.61 15.72
N LEU A 94 -4.59 4.47 16.64
CA LEU A 94 -5.37 4.76 17.83
C LEU A 94 -6.66 5.49 17.46
N MET A 95 -6.59 6.44 16.53
CA MET A 95 -7.78 7.14 16.07
C MET A 95 -8.80 6.18 15.46
N LYS A 96 -8.31 5.20 14.70
CA LYS A 96 -9.20 4.22 14.09
C LYS A 96 -9.89 3.33 15.11
N LYS A 97 -9.27 3.13 16.26
CA LYS A 97 -9.86 2.31 17.31
C LYS A 97 -10.95 3.04 18.08
N MET A 98 -10.99 4.37 18.01
CA MET A 98 -11.98 5.14 18.72
C MET A 98 -13.32 5.04 18.01
N LYS A 99 -14.33 4.65 18.76
CA LYS A 99 -15.64 4.35 18.15
C LYS A 99 -16.62 5.50 18.25
N THR A 100 -16.42 6.44 19.16
CA THR A 100 -17.35 7.54 19.29
C THR A 100 -16.78 8.81 18.71
N VAL A 101 -17.66 9.65 18.19
CA VAL A 101 -17.28 10.95 17.66
C VAL A 101 -16.65 11.80 18.76
N ASN A 102 -17.20 11.69 19.97
CA ASN A 102 -16.72 12.50 21.08
C ASN A 102 -15.27 12.15 21.43
N ALA A 103 -14.93 10.86 21.47
CA ALA A 103 -13.56 10.46 21.75
C ALA A 103 -12.60 11.01 20.70
N ARG A 104 -13.01 10.96 19.44
CA ARG A 104 -12.17 11.48 18.35
C ARG A 104 -11.98 12.98 18.44
N LYS A 105 -13.03 13.72 18.85
CA LYS A 105 -12.92 15.15 19.01
C LYS A 105 -11.95 15.52 20.13
N VAL A 106 -12.05 14.82 21.27
CA VAL A 106 -11.16 15.09 22.39
C VAL A 106 -9.71 14.80 22.00
N ALA A 107 -9.47 13.69 21.31
CA ALA A 107 -8.14 13.35 20.85
C ALA A 107 -7.59 14.44 19.92
N LEU A 108 -8.42 14.91 19.00
CA LEU A 108 -7.99 15.96 18.07
C LEU A 108 -7.62 17.24 18.80
N GLU A 109 -8.37 17.62 19.83
CA GLU A 109 -8.06 18.81 20.59
C GLU A 109 -6.72 18.69 21.30
N HIS A 110 -6.43 17.51 21.85
CA HIS A 110 -5.14 17.28 22.48
C HIS A 110 -4.00 17.39 21.47
N ILE A 111 -4.18 16.83 20.29
CA ILE A 111 -3.16 16.90 19.24
C ILE A 111 -2.93 18.36 18.83
N LYS A 112 -4.02 19.14 18.72
CA LYS A 112 -3.89 20.56 18.38
C LYS A 112 -3.10 21.32 19.43
N LEU A 113 -3.34 21.03 20.70
CA LEU A 113 -2.62 21.70 21.76
C LEU A 113 -1.13 21.41 21.70
N VAL A 114 -0.76 20.15 21.46
CA VAL A 114 0.64 19.81 21.36
C VAL A 114 1.28 20.49 20.17
N ALA A 115 0.57 20.52 19.03
CA ALA A 115 1.09 21.16 17.82
C ALA A 115 1.34 22.65 18.06
N MET A 116 0.46 23.31 18.83
CA MET A 116 0.64 24.72 19.13
C MET A 116 1.89 24.98 19.97
N MET A 117 2.31 24.01 20.75
CA MET A 117 3.50 24.16 21.58
C MET A 117 4.79 24.20 20.76
N GLU A 118 4.73 23.74 19.52
CA GLU A 118 5.91 23.70 18.67
C GLU A 118 6.10 24.96 17.83
N GLU A 119 5.14 25.88 17.85
CA GLU A 119 5.22 27.08 17.01
C GLU A 119 6.17 28.14 17.62
#